data_2eb0409860bfc9729aacdc49d5feda49
#
_entry.id   2eb0409860bfc9729aacdc49d5feda49
#
_cell.length_a   1.000
_cell.length_b   1.000
_cell.length_c   1.000
_cell.angle_alpha   90.00
_cell.angle_beta   90.00
_cell.angle_gamma   90.00
#
_symmetry.space_group_name_H-M   'P 1'
#
loop_
_entity.id
_entity.type
_entity.pdbx_description
1 polymer ?
#
loop_
_entity_poly.entity_id
_entity_poly.type
_entity_poly.pdbx_seq_one_letter_code
_entity_poly.pdbx_strand_id
1 'polypeptide(L)'
;IGSIIAKKPPIVIITSNRTREVHDALKRRCYYSWVDYPDKQTELDILKQRVPHTKPTLQTELINFVQNLREKDLYKAPGIAETIDWAEALVELNCVALDPQTIDSTIGVLLKYQDDIAKIQGSEASKILNDVKIAVVTQK
;
A
#
# COMPACT_ATOMS: atom_id res chain seq x y z
N ILE A 1 -41.83 4.88 10.99
CA ILE A 1 -40.82 5.84 10.51
C ILE A 1 -41.31 6.34 9.15
N GLY A 2 -41.61 7.65 9.05
CA GLY A 2 -42.18 8.25 7.85
C GLY A 2 -41.12 8.37 6.70
N SER A 3 -41.60 8.53 5.46
CA SER A 3 -40.73 8.82 4.31
C SER A 3 -40.27 10.28 4.35
N ILE A 4 -38.97 10.51 4.19
CA ILE A 4 -38.38 11.84 4.06
C ILE A 4 -38.09 12.07 2.58
N ILE A 5 -38.68 13.11 2.01
CA ILE A 5 -38.49 13.47 0.60
C ILE A 5 -37.56 14.69 0.54
N ALA A 6 -36.43 14.55 -0.12
CA ALA A 6 -35.50 15.66 -0.35
C ALA A 6 -36.09 16.65 -1.37
N LYS A 7 -35.97 17.97 -1.10
CA LYS A 7 -36.39 19.02 -2.03
C LYS A 7 -35.54 19.09 -3.30
N LYS A 8 -34.28 18.65 -3.23
CA LYS A 8 -33.37 18.49 -4.36
C LYS A 8 -32.73 17.12 -4.27
N PRO A 9 -32.50 16.42 -5.42
CA PRO A 9 -31.80 15.15 -5.41
C PRO A 9 -30.41 15.30 -4.80
N PRO A 10 -30.02 14.44 -3.82
CA PRO A 10 -28.68 14.47 -3.25
C PRO A 10 -27.67 13.88 -4.26
N ILE A 11 -26.42 14.36 -4.20
CA ILE A 11 -25.30 13.68 -4.83
C ILE A 11 -24.87 12.55 -3.88
N VAL A 12 -24.85 11.33 -4.39
CA VAL A 12 -24.49 10.13 -3.62
C VAL A 12 -23.22 9.53 -4.19
N ILE A 13 -22.20 9.33 -3.34
CA ILE A 13 -20.96 8.64 -3.68
C ILE A 13 -20.91 7.36 -2.84
N ILE A 14 -20.78 6.22 -3.53
CA ILE A 14 -20.68 4.90 -2.90
C ILE A 14 -19.27 4.38 -3.11
N THR A 15 -18.58 4.05 -2.02
CA THR A 15 -17.25 3.41 -2.07
C THR A 15 -17.35 1.95 -1.63
N SER A 16 -16.54 1.09 -2.23
CA SER A 16 -16.45 -0.32 -1.89
C SER A 16 -15.00 -0.80 -1.99
N ASN A 17 -14.55 -1.57 -0.99
CA ASN A 17 -13.24 -2.23 -0.98
C ASN A 17 -13.28 -3.66 -1.55
N ARG A 18 -14.39 -4.05 -2.23
CA ARG A 18 -14.59 -5.38 -2.82
C ARG A 18 -14.64 -6.57 -1.87
N THR A 19 -14.69 -6.40 -0.59
CA THR A 19 -14.89 -7.55 0.32
C THR A 19 -16.21 -8.28 0.07
N ARG A 20 -17.16 -7.60 -0.60
CA ARG A 20 -18.39 -8.17 -1.15
C ARG A 20 -18.65 -7.60 -2.54
N GLU A 21 -19.16 -8.42 -3.44
CA GLU A 21 -19.62 -7.91 -4.73
C GLU A 21 -20.71 -6.85 -4.56
N VAL A 22 -20.53 -5.74 -5.26
CA VAL A 22 -21.57 -4.70 -5.36
C VAL A 22 -22.70 -5.26 -6.20
N HIS A 23 -23.90 -5.31 -5.65
CA HIS A 23 -25.07 -5.86 -6.30
C HIS A 23 -25.31 -5.19 -7.67
N ASP A 24 -25.61 -5.97 -8.69
CA ASP A 24 -25.80 -5.48 -10.06
C ASP A 24 -26.84 -4.38 -10.19
N ALA A 25 -27.87 -4.39 -9.34
CA ALA A 25 -28.87 -3.34 -9.29
C ALA A 25 -28.28 -1.96 -8.93
N LEU A 26 -27.22 -1.90 -8.12
CA LEU A 26 -26.50 -0.66 -7.82
C LEU A 26 -25.58 -0.26 -8.98
N LYS A 27 -24.84 -1.23 -9.55
CA LYS A 27 -23.95 -0.98 -10.70
C LYS A 27 -24.69 -0.34 -11.87
N ARG A 28 -25.92 -0.81 -12.17
CA ARG A 28 -26.76 -0.29 -13.27
C ARG A 28 -27.29 1.12 -13.03
N ARG A 29 -27.31 1.60 -11.79
CA ARG A 29 -27.85 2.91 -11.38
C ARG A 29 -26.78 3.94 -11.04
N CYS A 30 -25.50 3.56 -11.10
CA CYS A 30 -24.37 4.40 -10.73
C CYS A 30 -23.39 4.48 -11.89
N TYR A 31 -22.68 5.60 -11.97
CA TYR A 31 -21.43 5.65 -12.71
C TYR A 31 -20.39 4.87 -11.92
N TYR A 32 -19.77 3.88 -12.54
CA TYR A 32 -18.79 3.03 -11.89
C TYR A 32 -17.37 3.47 -12.27
N SER A 33 -16.57 3.79 -11.29
CA SER A 33 -15.16 4.11 -11.46
C SER A 33 -14.31 3.15 -10.65
N TRP A 34 -13.32 2.59 -11.29
CA TRP A 34 -12.33 1.74 -10.67
C TRP A 34 -11.14 2.58 -10.22
N VAL A 35 -10.70 2.40 -8.98
CA VAL A 35 -9.51 3.06 -8.45
C VAL A 35 -8.47 1.99 -8.18
N ASP A 36 -7.40 2.00 -9.00
CA ASP A 36 -6.24 1.13 -8.83
C ASP A 36 -5.25 1.70 -7.79
N TYR A 37 -4.20 0.92 -7.50
CA TYR A 37 -3.08 1.42 -6.73
C TYR A 37 -2.47 2.64 -7.42
N PRO A 38 -2.03 3.65 -6.65
CA PRO A 38 -1.30 4.78 -7.21
C PRO A 38 -0.01 4.32 -7.89
N ASP A 39 0.44 5.09 -8.86
CA ASP A 39 1.77 4.88 -9.43
C ASP A 39 2.87 5.23 -8.41
N LYS A 40 4.09 4.81 -8.72
CA LYS A 40 5.25 5.00 -7.85
C LYS A 40 5.48 6.46 -7.45
N GLN A 41 5.32 7.40 -8.39
CA GLN A 41 5.56 8.83 -8.11
C GLN A 41 4.49 9.37 -7.17
N THR A 42 3.24 9.04 -7.41
CA THR A 42 2.11 9.41 -6.55
C THR A 42 2.27 8.84 -5.15
N GLU A 43 2.71 7.57 -5.01
CA GLU A 43 2.97 6.96 -3.70
C GLU A 43 4.11 7.66 -2.95
N LEU A 44 5.19 8.04 -3.65
CA LEU A 44 6.27 8.82 -3.06
C LEU A 44 5.78 10.18 -2.54
N ASP A 45 4.93 10.85 -3.29
CA ASP A 45 4.40 12.17 -2.90
C ASP A 45 3.42 12.05 -1.73
N ILE A 46 2.60 11.01 -1.70
CA ILE A 46 1.75 10.68 -0.54
C ILE A 46 2.61 10.42 0.69
N LEU A 47 3.66 9.59 0.55
CA LEU A 47 4.54 9.26 1.66
C LEU A 47 5.26 10.48 2.22
N LYS A 48 5.76 11.38 1.36
CA LYS A 48 6.38 12.65 1.78
C LYS A 48 5.43 13.54 2.58
N GLN A 49 4.16 13.57 2.19
CA GLN A 49 3.15 14.38 2.88
C GLN A 49 2.72 13.75 4.22
N ARG A 50 2.57 12.43 4.24
CA ARG A 50 2.03 11.72 5.41
C ARG A 50 3.09 11.41 6.46
N VAL A 51 4.32 11.10 6.03
CA VAL A 51 5.45 10.75 6.90
C VAL A 51 6.67 11.61 6.54
N PRO A 52 6.62 12.94 6.80
CA PRO A 52 7.63 13.88 6.32
C PRO A 52 9.03 13.67 6.92
N HIS A 53 9.11 12.97 8.05
CA HIS A 53 10.38 12.69 8.73
C HIS A 53 11.13 11.48 8.16
N THR A 54 10.54 10.76 7.20
CA THR A 54 11.21 9.64 6.53
C THR A 54 12.38 10.14 5.69
N LYS A 55 13.56 9.52 5.86
CA LYS A 55 14.75 9.87 5.05
C LYS A 55 14.50 9.59 3.56
N PRO A 56 15.00 10.42 2.63
CA PRO A 56 14.77 10.25 1.18
C PRO A 56 15.20 8.87 0.65
N THR A 57 16.31 8.34 1.13
CA THR A 57 16.79 6.99 0.77
C THR A 57 15.76 5.94 1.20
N LEU A 58 15.30 6.00 2.45
CA LEU A 58 14.30 5.07 2.98
C LEU A 58 12.97 5.19 2.23
N GLN A 59 12.52 6.42 1.89
CA GLN A 59 11.30 6.62 1.10
C GLN A 59 11.37 5.87 -0.23
N THR A 60 12.47 6.03 -0.96
CA THR A 60 12.66 5.42 -2.28
C THR A 60 12.75 3.90 -2.17
N GLU A 61 13.54 3.38 -1.23
CA GLU A 61 13.68 1.93 -1.01
C GLU A 61 12.35 1.30 -0.59
N LEU A 62 11.61 1.93 0.32
CA LEU A 62 10.33 1.47 0.83
C LEU A 62 9.29 1.36 -0.30
N ILE A 63 9.11 2.42 -1.09
CA ILE A 63 8.15 2.40 -2.20
C ILE A 63 8.55 1.36 -3.24
N ASN A 64 9.83 1.27 -3.62
CA ASN A 64 10.28 0.25 -4.55
C ASN A 64 10.06 -1.16 -4.00
N PHE A 65 10.31 -1.39 -2.72
CA PHE A 65 10.06 -2.67 -2.07
C PHE A 65 8.58 -3.05 -2.13
N VAL A 66 7.68 -2.13 -1.77
CA VAL A 66 6.23 -2.38 -1.82
C VAL A 66 5.73 -2.62 -3.24
N GLN A 67 6.22 -1.86 -4.22
CA GLN A 67 5.86 -2.08 -5.63
C GLN A 67 6.27 -3.49 -6.11
N ASN A 68 7.52 -3.91 -5.84
CA ASN A 68 7.97 -5.27 -6.17
C ASN A 68 7.20 -6.35 -5.39
N LEU A 69 6.82 -6.05 -4.15
CA LEU A 69 6.03 -6.97 -3.32
C LEU A 69 4.63 -7.22 -3.91
N ARG A 70 4.01 -6.18 -4.49
CA ARG A 70 2.69 -6.28 -5.15
C ARG A 70 2.70 -7.13 -6.43
N GLU A 71 3.86 -7.31 -7.05
CA GLU A 71 4.03 -8.20 -8.21
C GLU A 71 4.10 -9.68 -7.81
N LYS A 72 4.25 -9.96 -6.52
CA LYS A 72 4.27 -11.33 -6.02
C LYS A 72 2.85 -11.88 -5.91
N ASP A 73 2.74 -13.20 -6.05
CA ASP A 73 1.50 -13.93 -5.84
C ASP A 73 1.18 -13.99 -4.32
N LEU A 74 0.55 -12.93 -3.81
CA LEU A 74 0.10 -12.78 -2.43
C LEU A 74 -1.42 -12.94 -2.35
N TYR A 75 -1.90 -13.47 -1.24
CA TYR A 75 -3.33 -13.50 -0.96
C TYR A 75 -3.91 -12.08 -0.89
N LYS A 76 -3.16 -11.16 -0.26
CA LYS A 76 -3.51 -9.74 -0.21
C LYS A 76 -2.26 -8.87 -0.34
N ALA A 77 -2.10 -8.22 -1.47
CA ALA A 77 -1.07 -7.21 -1.66
C ALA A 77 -1.29 -5.99 -0.74
N PRO A 78 -0.22 -5.40 -0.18
CA PRO A 78 -0.33 -4.22 0.70
C PRO A 78 -0.81 -3.00 -0.07
N GLY A 79 -1.73 -2.24 0.53
CA GLY A 79 -2.20 -0.96 0.03
C GLY A 79 -1.35 0.21 0.51
N ILE A 80 -1.77 1.43 0.12
CA ILE A 80 -1.07 2.66 0.53
C ILE A 80 -1.17 2.90 2.05
N ALA A 81 -2.25 2.47 2.71
CA ALA A 81 -2.40 2.60 4.15
C ALA A 81 -1.34 1.77 4.88
N GLU A 82 -1.18 0.48 4.52
CA GLU A 82 -0.17 -0.40 5.08
C GLU A 82 1.25 0.12 4.79
N THR A 83 1.46 0.75 3.63
CA THR A 83 2.74 1.39 3.27
C THR A 83 3.07 2.57 4.19
N ILE A 84 2.08 3.41 4.50
CA ILE A 84 2.23 4.54 5.44
C ILE A 84 2.51 4.03 6.85
N ASP A 85 1.71 3.09 7.35
CA ASP A 85 1.89 2.49 8.67
C ASP A 85 3.30 1.89 8.83
N TRP A 86 3.79 1.22 7.78
CA TRP A 86 5.14 0.66 7.80
C TRP A 86 6.23 1.73 7.81
N ALA A 87 6.05 2.80 7.02
CA ALA A 87 6.98 3.93 7.03
C ALA A 87 7.05 4.61 8.42
N GLU A 88 5.90 4.80 9.07
CA GLU A 88 5.84 5.33 10.44
C GLU A 88 6.59 4.43 11.42
N ALA A 89 6.35 3.11 11.37
CA ALA A 89 7.06 2.15 12.21
C ALA A 89 8.58 2.17 11.98
N LEU A 90 9.04 2.29 10.73
CA LEU A 90 10.47 2.38 10.41
C LEU A 90 11.09 3.69 10.90
N VAL A 91 10.35 4.80 10.87
CA VAL A 91 10.81 6.08 11.44
C VAL A 91 10.95 5.99 12.95
N GLU A 92 9.99 5.39 13.65
CA GLU A 92 10.05 5.16 15.11
C GLU A 92 11.23 4.26 15.50
N LEU A 93 11.61 3.32 14.64
CA LEU A 93 12.82 2.49 14.80
C LEU A 93 14.12 3.20 14.40
N ASN A 94 14.07 4.49 14.03
CA ASN A 94 15.20 5.28 13.55
C ASN A 94 15.91 4.69 12.32
N CYS A 95 15.19 3.97 11.47
CA CYS A 95 15.74 3.42 10.24
C CYS A 95 16.06 4.53 9.24
N VAL A 96 17.23 4.43 8.61
CA VAL A 96 17.67 5.37 7.56
C VAL A 96 17.65 4.75 6.18
N ALA A 97 17.69 3.42 6.10
CA ALA A 97 17.61 2.60 4.89
C ALA A 97 17.05 1.22 5.27
N LEU A 98 16.52 0.48 4.30
CA LEU A 98 16.07 -0.89 4.52
C LEU A 98 17.24 -1.87 4.61
N ASP A 99 17.15 -2.80 5.53
CA ASP A 99 18.02 -3.96 5.65
C ASP A 99 17.18 -5.24 5.90
N PRO A 100 17.74 -6.44 5.65
CA PRO A 100 17.01 -7.69 5.76
C PRO A 100 16.40 -7.94 7.15
N GLN A 101 17.15 -7.62 8.21
CA GLN A 101 16.70 -7.86 9.58
C GLN A 101 15.53 -6.95 9.95
N THR A 102 15.60 -5.67 9.56
CA THR A 102 14.51 -4.70 9.76
C THR A 102 13.26 -5.13 9.01
N ILE A 103 13.39 -5.59 7.76
CA ILE A 103 12.26 -6.09 6.98
C ILE A 103 11.64 -7.30 7.71
N ASP A 104 12.42 -8.30 8.05
CA ASP A 104 11.92 -9.52 8.69
C ASP A 104 11.20 -9.25 10.02
N SER A 105 11.67 -8.27 10.79
CA SER A 105 11.05 -7.92 12.08
C SER A 105 9.79 -7.05 11.93
N THR A 106 9.62 -6.37 10.80
CA THR A 106 8.53 -5.40 10.60
C THR A 106 7.55 -5.77 9.49
N ILE A 107 7.80 -6.83 8.73
CA ILE A 107 6.97 -7.25 7.58
C ILE A 107 5.50 -7.46 7.94
N GLY A 108 5.20 -7.83 9.19
CA GLY A 108 3.84 -7.97 9.70
C GLY A 108 3.04 -6.67 9.75
N VAL A 109 3.68 -5.50 9.60
CA VAL A 109 2.97 -4.23 9.43
C VAL A 109 2.39 -4.14 8.02
N LEU A 110 3.13 -4.61 7.01
CA LEU A 110 2.70 -4.64 5.60
C LEU A 110 1.73 -5.78 5.31
N LEU A 111 2.07 -7.01 5.73
CA LEU A 111 1.35 -8.22 5.40
C LEU A 111 0.55 -8.70 6.62
N LYS A 112 -0.74 -8.95 6.42
CA LYS A 112 -1.67 -9.32 7.49
C LYS A 112 -1.99 -10.81 7.53
N TYR A 113 -1.60 -11.56 6.50
CA TYR A 113 -1.84 -12.98 6.39
C TYR A 113 -0.56 -13.77 6.65
N GLN A 114 -0.63 -14.78 7.50
CA GLN A 114 0.50 -15.60 7.92
C GLN A 114 1.21 -16.28 6.72
N ASP A 115 0.42 -16.75 5.75
CA ASP A 115 0.95 -17.41 4.55
C ASP A 115 1.74 -16.44 3.67
N ASP A 116 1.26 -15.19 3.54
CA ASP A 116 1.98 -14.14 2.81
C ASP A 116 3.28 -13.77 3.52
N ILE A 117 3.24 -13.64 4.87
CA ILE A 117 4.43 -13.37 5.68
C ILE A 117 5.45 -14.48 5.50
N ALA A 118 5.04 -15.74 5.66
CA ALA A 118 5.92 -16.90 5.53
C ALA A 118 6.54 -17.03 4.13
N LYS A 119 5.79 -16.62 3.09
CA LYS A 119 6.26 -16.64 1.69
C LYS A 119 7.33 -15.60 1.41
N ILE A 120 7.25 -14.45 2.06
CA ILE A 120 8.14 -13.29 1.78
C ILE A 120 9.33 -13.27 2.75
N GLN A 121 9.13 -13.55 4.02
CA GLN A 121 10.16 -13.44 5.06
C GLN A 121 11.43 -14.24 4.71
N GLY A 122 12.59 -13.68 5.03
CA GLY A 122 13.88 -14.31 4.81
C GLY A 122 14.43 -14.11 3.40
N SER A 123 14.59 -15.20 2.64
CA SER A 123 15.30 -15.18 1.36
C SER A 123 14.59 -14.37 0.28
N GLU A 124 13.27 -14.39 0.23
CA GLU A 124 12.51 -13.65 -0.77
C GLU A 124 12.54 -12.14 -0.50
N ALA A 125 12.37 -11.72 0.75
CA ALA A 125 12.54 -10.32 1.16
C ALA A 125 13.94 -9.81 0.83
N SER A 126 14.98 -10.62 1.07
CA SER A 126 16.37 -10.27 0.76
C SER A 126 16.60 -10.11 -0.75
N LYS A 127 16.00 -10.95 -1.59
CA LYS A 127 16.05 -10.81 -3.06
C LYS A 127 15.40 -9.51 -3.50
N ILE A 128 14.17 -9.25 -3.07
CA ILE A 128 13.44 -8.01 -3.40
C ILE A 128 14.27 -6.80 -2.98
N LEU A 129 14.85 -6.80 -1.78
CA LEU A 129 15.69 -5.70 -1.31
C LEU A 129 16.93 -5.50 -2.16
N ASN A 130 17.61 -6.58 -2.59
CA ASN A 130 18.77 -6.48 -3.47
C ASN A 130 18.39 -5.85 -4.82
N ASP A 131 17.28 -6.26 -5.44
CA ASP A 131 16.79 -5.70 -6.69
C ASP A 131 16.48 -4.20 -6.53
N VAL A 132 15.86 -3.82 -5.42
CA VAL A 132 15.58 -2.42 -5.07
C VAL A 132 16.87 -1.59 -4.97
N LYS A 133 17.88 -2.10 -4.26
CA LYS A 133 19.15 -1.39 -4.08
C LYS A 133 19.92 -1.23 -5.40
N ILE A 134 19.93 -2.24 -6.25
CA ILE A 134 20.52 -2.17 -7.59
C ILE A 134 19.81 -1.09 -8.42
N ALA A 135 18.48 -1.10 -8.44
CA ALA A 135 17.69 -0.12 -9.19
C ALA A 135 17.94 1.34 -8.73
N VAL A 136 18.11 1.56 -7.43
CA VAL A 136 18.42 2.89 -6.86
C VAL A 136 19.82 3.38 -7.29
N VAL A 137 20.79 2.49 -7.40
CA VAL A 137 22.16 2.83 -7.84
C VAL A 137 22.19 3.16 -9.32
N THR A 138 21.40 2.48 -10.15
CA THR A 138 21.38 2.65 -11.62
C THR A 138 20.65 3.92 -12.07
N GLN A 139 19.84 4.55 -11.21
CA GLN A 139 19.09 5.80 -11.49
C GLN A 139 19.86 7.08 -11.11
N LYS A 140 21.11 6.98 -10.67
CA LYS A 140 22.04 8.11 -10.47
C LYS A 140 22.94 8.31 -11.69
#